data_e676782a1b57ac17ecba535d46ea6516
#
_entry.id   e676782a1b57ac17ecba535d46ea6516
#
_cell.length_a   1.000
_cell.length_b   1.000
_cell.length_c   1.000
_cell.angle_alpha   90.00
_cell.angle_beta   90.00
_cell.angle_gamma   90.00
#
_symmetry.space_group_name_H-M   'P 1'
#
loop_
_entity.id
_entity.type
_entity.pdbx_description
1 polymer ?
#
loop_
_entity_poly.entity_id
_entity_poly.type
_entity_poly.pdbx_seq_one_letter_code
_entity_poly.pdbx_strand_id
1 'polypeptide(L)'
;KVTEVYVGIAGHHIRSKQHRGNIIIHEEEHIITKEDLERLKNEQYAILMEHGEQIIDVIPQHYIVDNDSPTLNPVGRIGKCLAGDFHLITGNRTNIQNIYKSVQLAGYEVKKLVLEPIASAESVVNDEEKLAGVCLVDIGGGTTDVAIFHEGIIRHTSVIPLAGNVITDDIKSCCSIIRTQAEALKQNFGACLETPTSANEIISIP
;
A
#
# COMPACT_ATOMS: atom_id res chain seq x y z
N LYS A 1 -3.97 -26.14 11.94
CA LYS A 1 -2.67 -25.88 11.29
C LYS A 1 -2.88 -24.73 10.31
N VAL A 2 -2.06 -23.69 10.38
CA VAL A 2 -2.12 -22.59 9.42
C VAL A 2 -1.55 -23.10 8.09
N THR A 3 -2.29 -22.90 7.00
CA THR A 3 -1.90 -23.32 5.64
C THR A 3 -1.81 -22.13 4.69
N GLU A 4 -2.63 -21.10 4.92
CA GLU A 4 -2.67 -19.88 4.12
C GLU A 4 -2.24 -18.66 4.93
N VAL A 5 -1.56 -17.73 4.29
CA VAL A 5 -1.08 -16.48 4.91
C VAL A 5 -1.37 -15.26 4.05
N TYR A 6 -1.64 -14.12 4.69
CA TYR A 6 -1.55 -12.81 4.06
C TYR A 6 -0.10 -12.35 4.13
N VAL A 7 0.40 -11.73 3.06
CA VAL A 7 1.80 -11.31 2.98
C VAL A 7 1.85 -9.83 2.63
N GLY A 8 2.56 -9.06 3.46
CA GLY A 8 2.86 -7.67 3.20
C GLY A 8 3.80 -7.53 2.00
N ILE A 9 3.58 -6.51 1.19
CA ILE A 9 4.49 -6.13 0.12
C ILE A 9 4.76 -4.64 0.19
N ALA A 10 6.04 -4.27 0.13
CA ALA A 10 6.54 -2.92 0.03
C ALA A 10 7.73 -2.85 -0.93
N GLY A 11 8.27 -1.67 -1.14
CA GLY A 11 9.49 -1.46 -1.91
C GLY A 11 9.31 -0.52 -3.09
N HIS A 12 10.42 0.05 -3.55
CA HIS A 12 10.49 1.07 -4.61
C HIS A 12 9.94 0.62 -5.98
N HIS A 13 9.67 -0.67 -6.15
CA HIS A 13 9.09 -1.24 -7.37
C HIS A 13 7.56 -1.24 -7.35
N ILE A 14 6.94 -0.85 -6.24
CA ILE A 14 5.49 -0.71 -6.11
C ILE A 14 5.07 0.66 -6.66
N ARG A 15 4.02 0.66 -7.45
CA ARG A 15 3.42 1.85 -8.04
C ARG A 15 1.92 1.81 -7.89
N SER A 16 1.29 2.97 -8.00
CA SER A 16 -0.16 3.08 -8.06
C SER A 16 -0.59 3.89 -9.29
N LYS A 17 -1.72 3.50 -9.85
CA LYS A 17 -2.33 4.17 -11.01
C LYS A 17 -3.84 4.29 -10.78
N GLN A 18 -4.43 5.40 -11.20
CA GLN A 18 -5.89 5.54 -11.26
C GLN A 18 -6.39 4.98 -12.59
N HIS A 19 -7.46 4.22 -12.54
CA HIS A 19 -8.08 3.65 -13.73
C HIS A 19 -9.60 3.69 -13.62
N ARG A 20 -10.27 3.93 -14.75
CA ARG A 20 -11.73 3.84 -14.87
C ARG A 20 -12.09 2.70 -15.78
N GLY A 21 -12.87 1.76 -15.27
CA GLY A 21 -13.47 0.67 -16.04
C GLY A 21 -14.98 0.80 -16.09
N ASN A 22 -15.61 0.10 -17.03
CA ASN A 22 -17.06 0.05 -17.12
C ASN A 22 -17.53 -1.30 -17.68
N ILE A 23 -18.71 -1.71 -17.27
CA ILE A 23 -19.42 -2.89 -17.78
C ILE A 23 -20.85 -2.52 -18.17
N ILE A 24 -21.43 -3.33 -19.06
CA ILE A 24 -22.84 -3.24 -19.40
C ILE A 24 -23.62 -4.27 -18.55
N ILE A 25 -24.74 -3.84 -17.99
CA ILE A 25 -25.67 -4.69 -17.23
C ILE A 25 -26.64 -5.31 -18.23
N HIS A 26 -26.59 -6.62 -18.36
CA HIS A 26 -27.36 -7.36 -19.37
C HIS A 26 -28.67 -7.96 -18.84
N GLU A 27 -28.92 -7.91 -17.54
CA GLU A 27 -30.14 -8.41 -16.93
C GLU A 27 -31.37 -7.61 -17.35
N GLU A 28 -32.53 -8.27 -17.51
CA GLU A 28 -33.76 -7.63 -18.00
C GLU A 28 -34.20 -6.44 -17.13
N GLU A 29 -34.04 -6.53 -15.83
CA GLU A 29 -34.41 -5.48 -14.88
C GLU A 29 -33.32 -4.40 -14.72
N HIS A 30 -32.12 -4.61 -15.25
CA HIS A 30 -30.96 -3.73 -15.12
C HIS A 30 -30.63 -3.32 -13.68
N ILE A 31 -30.94 -4.19 -12.70
CA ILE A 31 -30.62 -3.97 -11.29
C ILE A 31 -29.16 -4.36 -11.04
N ILE A 32 -28.38 -3.44 -10.54
CA ILE A 32 -26.96 -3.67 -10.22
C ILE A 32 -26.86 -4.57 -8.99
N THR A 33 -26.10 -5.65 -9.14
CA THR A 33 -25.86 -6.67 -8.12
C THR A 33 -24.43 -6.60 -7.55
N LYS A 34 -24.14 -7.36 -6.50
CA LYS A 34 -22.77 -7.52 -5.98
C LYS A 34 -21.88 -8.24 -6.98
N GLU A 35 -22.45 -9.16 -7.73
CA GLU A 35 -21.78 -9.93 -8.79
C GLU A 35 -21.28 -9.00 -9.91
N ASP A 36 -22.04 -7.95 -10.24
CA ASP A 36 -21.63 -6.93 -11.21
C ASP A 36 -20.43 -6.12 -10.70
N LEU A 37 -20.39 -5.77 -9.40
CA LEU A 37 -19.24 -5.10 -8.82
C LEU A 37 -17.98 -5.97 -8.88
N GLU A 38 -18.12 -7.26 -8.55
CA GLU A 38 -17.00 -8.20 -8.63
C GLU A 38 -16.56 -8.44 -10.08
N ARG A 39 -17.51 -8.54 -11.01
CA ARG A 39 -17.19 -8.63 -12.45
C ARG A 39 -16.42 -7.40 -12.91
N LEU A 40 -16.93 -6.21 -12.64
CA LEU A 40 -16.26 -4.95 -13.00
C LEU A 40 -14.85 -4.87 -12.40
N LYS A 41 -14.69 -5.25 -11.12
CA LYS A 41 -13.40 -5.30 -10.45
C LYS A 41 -12.45 -6.32 -11.10
N ASN A 42 -12.95 -7.52 -11.40
CA ASN A 42 -12.14 -8.59 -11.98
C ASN A 42 -11.67 -8.26 -13.40
N GLU A 43 -12.43 -7.52 -14.17
CA GLU A 43 -12.00 -7.03 -15.49
C GLU A 43 -10.76 -6.11 -15.37
N GLN A 44 -10.59 -5.40 -14.25
CA GLN A 44 -9.42 -4.54 -14.06
C GLN A 44 -8.12 -5.34 -13.90
N TYR A 45 -8.17 -6.59 -13.42
CA TYR A 45 -6.98 -7.45 -13.36
C TYR A 45 -6.49 -7.91 -14.73
N ALA A 46 -7.36 -7.84 -15.77
CA ALA A 46 -7.02 -8.20 -17.13
C ALA A 46 -6.40 -7.05 -17.95
N ILE A 47 -6.25 -5.86 -17.37
CA ILE A 47 -5.66 -4.70 -18.04
C ILE A 47 -4.20 -4.99 -18.38
N LEU A 48 -3.82 -4.66 -19.61
CA LEU A 48 -2.42 -4.78 -20.05
C LEU A 48 -1.54 -3.78 -19.31
N MET A 49 -0.57 -4.32 -18.58
CA MET A 49 0.47 -3.56 -17.89
C MET A 49 1.74 -3.44 -18.75
N GLU A 50 2.61 -2.53 -18.37
CA GLU A 50 3.94 -2.42 -18.98
C GLU A 50 4.74 -3.71 -18.80
N HIS A 51 5.73 -3.93 -19.68
CA HIS A 51 6.52 -5.16 -19.64
C HIS A 51 7.20 -5.33 -18.27
N GLY A 52 6.94 -6.48 -17.63
CA GLY A 52 7.50 -6.79 -16.29
C GLY A 52 6.69 -6.25 -15.12
N GLU A 53 5.59 -5.52 -15.34
CA GLU A 53 4.64 -5.14 -14.28
C GLU A 53 3.49 -6.15 -14.14
N GLN A 54 2.96 -6.25 -12.94
CA GLN A 54 1.77 -7.04 -12.61
C GLN A 54 0.89 -6.27 -11.62
N ILE A 55 -0.43 -6.36 -11.79
CA ILE A 55 -1.39 -5.84 -10.81
C ILE A 55 -1.35 -6.72 -9.57
N ILE A 56 -1.19 -6.09 -8.41
CA ILE A 56 -1.19 -6.71 -7.08
C ILE A 56 -2.58 -6.63 -6.47
N ASP A 57 -3.20 -5.45 -6.52
CA ASP A 57 -4.55 -5.23 -5.99
C ASP A 57 -5.30 -4.18 -6.80
N VAL A 58 -6.63 -4.31 -6.79
CA VAL A 58 -7.58 -3.40 -7.42
C VAL A 58 -8.54 -2.91 -6.34
N ILE A 59 -8.43 -1.65 -5.99
CA ILE A 59 -9.21 -1.05 -4.90
C ILE A 59 -10.26 -0.11 -5.50
N PRO A 60 -11.56 -0.43 -5.38
CA PRO A 60 -12.61 0.46 -5.86
C PRO A 60 -12.63 1.76 -5.05
N GLN A 61 -12.88 2.87 -5.71
CA GLN A 61 -13.01 4.18 -5.10
C GLN A 61 -14.45 4.67 -5.18
N HIS A 62 -14.99 4.80 -6.38
CA HIS A 62 -16.38 5.18 -6.63
C HIS A 62 -16.97 4.37 -7.77
N TYR A 63 -18.28 4.29 -7.78
CA TYR A 63 -19.07 3.75 -8.88
C TYR A 63 -19.95 4.82 -9.48
N ILE A 64 -20.24 4.72 -10.76
CA ILE A 64 -21.05 5.66 -11.54
C ILE A 64 -22.04 4.83 -12.35
N VAL A 65 -23.33 5.10 -12.17
CA VAL A 65 -24.42 4.42 -12.87
C VAL A 65 -24.95 5.36 -13.94
N ASP A 66 -24.97 4.94 -15.21
CA ASP A 66 -25.50 5.70 -16.36
C ASP A 66 -25.03 7.18 -16.42
N ASN A 67 -23.79 7.46 -16.03
CA ASN A 67 -23.20 8.80 -15.91
C ASN A 67 -23.84 9.72 -14.86
N ASP A 68 -24.50 9.17 -13.86
CA ASP A 68 -25.01 9.90 -12.69
C ASP A 68 -23.87 10.25 -11.70
N SER A 69 -24.21 10.85 -10.58
CA SER A 69 -23.26 11.21 -9.52
C SER A 69 -22.55 9.98 -8.94
N PRO A 70 -21.25 10.08 -8.63
CA PRO A 70 -20.50 9.00 -8.02
C PRO A 70 -21.11 8.52 -6.69
N THR A 71 -21.03 7.21 -6.45
CA THR A 71 -21.52 6.56 -5.22
C THR A 71 -20.54 5.51 -4.74
N LEU A 72 -20.49 5.25 -3.43
CA LEU A 72 -19.72 4.15 -2.85
C LEU A 72 -20.47 2.80 -2.93
N ASN A 73 -21.79 2.84 -2.99
CA ASN A 73 -22.62 1.63 -3.06
C ASN A 73 -23.72 1.77 -4.13
N PRO A 74 -23.53 1.23 -5.32
CA PRO A 74 -24.52 1.24 -6.39
C PRO A 74 -25.47 0.03 -6.35
N VAL A 75 -25.30 -0.97 -5.47
CA VAL A 75 -26.12 -2.19 -5.43
C VAL A 75 -27.58 -1.84 -5.18
N GLY A 76 -28.46 -2.43 -6.01
CA GLY A 76 -29.90 -2.18 -6.00
C GLY A 76 -30.34 -0.98 -6.85
N ARG A 77 -29.43 -0.20 -7.43
CA ARG A 77 -29.79 0.84 -8.40
C ARG A 77 -30.10 0.21 -9.77
N ILE A 78 -30.95 0.86 -10.51
CA ILE A 78 -31.25 0.48 -11.89
C ILE A 78 -30.35 1.29 -12.81
N GLY A 79 -29.69 0.61 -13.76
CA GLY A 79 -28.85 1.26 -14.75
C GLY A 79 -28.28 0.27 -15.76
N LYS A 80 -28.07 0.74 -16.98
CA LYS A 80 -27.54 -0.07 -18.09
C LYS A 80 -26.02 -0.15 -18.13
N CYS A 81 -25.36 0.88 -17.62
CA CYS A 81 -23.90 0.97 -17.59
C CYS A 81 -23.43 1.22 -16.15
N LEU A 82 -22.56 0.36 -15.67
CA LEU A 82 -21.86 0.54 -14.41
C LEU A 82 -20.41 0.85 -14.70
N ALA A 83 -19.96 2.06 -14.36
CA ALA A 83 -18.55 2.44 -14.36
C ALA A 83 -18.01 2.47 -12.93
N GLY A 84 -16.70 2.31 -12.79
CA GLY A 84 -16.01 2.41 -11.52
C GLY A 84 -14.65 3.05 -11.66
N ASP A 85 -14.28 3.88 -10.69
CA ASP A 85 -12.93 4.40 -10.51
C ASP A 85 -12.17 3.49 -9.56
N PHE A 86 -10.98 3.09 -9.97
CA PHE A 86 -10.15 2.12 -9.26
C PHE A 86 -8.76 2.67 -9.00
N HIS A 87 -8.25 2.40 -7.80
CA HIS A 87 -6.85 2.55 -7.46
C HIS A 87 -6.15 1.21 -7.72
N LEU A 88 -5.34 1.14 -8.77
CA LEU A 88 -4.59 -0.05 -9.13
C LEU A 88 -3.23 0.00 -8.45
N ILE A 89 -2.88 -1.07 -7.75
CA ILE A 89 -1.55 -1.27 -7.18
C ILE A 89 -0.80 -2.24 -8.06
N THR A 90 0.35 -1.83 -8.56
CA THR A 90 1.20 -2.63 -9.45
C THR A 90 2.58 -2.82 -8.85
N GLY A 91 3.28 -3.86 -9.29
CA GLY A 91 4.64 -4.11 -8.87
C GLY A 91 5.40 -4.95 -9.89
N ASN A 92 6.72 -5.05 -9.68
CA ASN A 92 7.58 -5.86 -10.54
C ASN A 92 7.22 -7.34 -10.40
N ARG A 93 6.91 -8.00 -11.53
CA ARG A 93 6.48 -9.40 -11.60
C ARG A 93 7.48 -10.37 -10.98
N THR A 94 8.78 -10.17 -11.20
CA THR A 94 9.82 -11.04 -10.66
C THR A 94 9.86 -10.98 -9.13
N ASN A 95 9.75 -9.77 -8.57
CA ASN A 95 9.73 -9.59 -7.11
C ASN A 95 8.50 -10.25 -6.49
N ILE A 96 7.33 -10.08 -7.10
CA ILE A 96 6.08 -10.72 -6.67
C ILE A 96 6.23 -12.25 -6.70
N GLN A 97 6.76 -12.81 -7.80
CA GLN A 97 6.98 -14.26 -7.91
C GLN A 97 7.98 -14.79 -6.88
N ASN A 98 9.02 -14.02 -6.56
CA ASN A 98 9.99 -14.40 -5.51
C ASN A 98 9.33 -14.47 -4.13
N ILE A 99 8.41 -13.55 -3.81
CA ILE A 99 7.63 -13.59 -2.56
C ILE A 99 6.79 -14.87 -2.51
N TYR A 100 6.00 -15.15 -3.56
CA TYR A 100 5.20 -16.38 -3.63
C TYR A 100 6.05 -17.63 -3.43
N LYS A 101 7.18 -17.71 -4.13
CA LYS A 101 8.11 -18.84 -4.03
C LYS A 101 8.71 -18.99 -2.64
N SER A 102 9.08 -17.89 -1.98
CA SER A 102 9.65 -17.91 -0.64
C SER A 102 8.64 -18.43 0.39
N VAL A 103 7.39 -17.97 0.30
CA VAL A 103 6.29 -18.42 1.18
C VAL A 103 5.98 -19.90 0.96
N GLN A 104 5.95 -20.33 -0.31
CA GLN A 104 5.74 -21.73 -0.67
C GLN A 104 6.86 -22.64 -0.15
N LEU A 105 8.12 -22.19 -0.23
CA LEU A 105 9.26 -22.93 0.32
C LEU A 105 9.20 -23.03 1.86
N ALA A 106 8.57 -22.08 2.53
CA ALA A 106 8.29 -22.14 3.97
C ALA A 106 7.09 -23.05 4.33
N GLY A 107 6.43 -23.66 3.34
CA GLY A 107 5.32 -24.59 3.54
C GLY A 107 3.95 -23.95 3.69
N TYR A 108 3.78 -22.71 3.21
CA TYR A 108 2.52 -21.95 3.24
C TYR A 108 2.07 -21.58 1.83
N GLU A 109 0.78 -21.24 1.72
CA GLU A 109 0.19 -20.64 0.52
C GLU A 109 -0.12 -19.17 0.75
N VAL A 110 0.13 -18.33 -0.26
CA VAL A 110 -0.22 -16.91 -0.19
C VAL A 110 -1.69 -16.77 -0.54
N LYS A 111 -2.51 -16.39 0.44
CA LYS A 111 -3.93 -16.08 0.23
C LYS A 111 -4.10 -14.76 -0.50
N LYS A 112 -3.38 -13.73 -0.08
CA LYS A 112 -3.38 -12.40 -0.72
C LYS A 112 -2.07 -11.67 -0.40
N LEU A 113 -1.57 -10.91 -1.38
CA LEU A 113 -0.57 -9.86 -1.15
C LEU A 113 -1.30 -8.57 -0.77
N VAL A 114 -0.82 -7.90 0.26
CA VAL A 114 -1.39 -6.64 0.76
C VAL A 114 -0.30 -5.59 0.81
N LEU A 115 -0.56 -4.40 0.29
CA LEU A 115 0.37 -3.29 0.38
C LEU A 115 0.55 -2.89 1.86
N GLU A 116 1.80 -2.80 2.33
CA GLU A 116 2.10 -2.59 3.75
C GLU A 116 1.40 -1.37 4.36
N PRO A 117 1.42 -0.16 3.75
CA PRO A 117 0.72 0.98 4.34
C PRO A 117 -0.81 0.81 4.41
N ILE A 118 -1.41 -0.06 3.58
CA ILE A 118 -2.84 -0.39 3.71
C ILE A 118 -3.05 -1.30 4.93
N ALA A 119 -2.18 -2.30 5.12
CA ALA A 119 -2.25 -3.17 6.28
C ALA A 119 -2.01 -2.40 7.59
N SER A 120 -1.03 -1.48 7.60
CA SER A 120 -0.75 -0.58 8.73
C SER A 120 -1.96 0.31 9.04
N ALA A 121 -2.61 0.85 8.01
CA ALA A 121 -3.80 1.69 8.18
C ALA A 121 -4.97 0.96 8.87
N GLU A 122 -5.16 -0.33 8.59
CA GLU A 122 -6.23 -1.12 9.25
C GLU A 122 -6.02 -1.27 10.76
N SER A 123 -4.80 -1.10 11.27
CA SER A 123 -4.49 -1.23 12.69
C SER A 123 -4.40 0.10 13.43
N VAL A 124 -4.13 1.22 12.75
CA VAL A 124 -3.83 2.51 13.43
C VAL A 124 -4.75 3.65 13.00
N VAL A 125 -5.52 3.52 11.91
CA VAL A 125 -6.41 4.56 11.39
C VAL A 125 -7.87 4.09 11.50
N ASN A 126 -8.71 4.87 12.15
CA ASN A 126 -10.14 4.58 12.26
C ASN A 126 -10.94 5.11 11.05
N ASP A 127 -12.22 4.71 10.95
CA ASP A 127 -13.08 5.07 9.83
C ASP A 127 -13.41 6.58 9.79
N GLU A 128 -13.50 7.24 10.95
CA GLU A 128 -13.75 8.69 11.02
C GLU A 128 -12.54 9.47 10.49
N GLU A 129 -11.32 9.03 10.81
CA GLU A 129 -10.10 9.61 10.28
C GLU A 129 -9.96 9.39 8.77
N LYS A 130 -10.28 8.17 8.27
CA LYS A 130 -10.33 7.89 6.83
C LYS A 130 -11.36 8.77 6.12
N LEU A 131 -12.50 9.04 6.76
CA LEU A 131 -13.54 9.92 6.21
C LEU A 131 -13.09 11.39 6.18
N ALA A 132 -12.56 11.90 7.28
CA ALA A 132 -12.12 13.29 7.42
C ALA A 132 -10.92 13.62 6.52
N GLY A 133 -10.05 12.65 6.30
CA GLY A 133 -8.81 12.76 5.54
C GLY A 133 -7.58 12.57 6.43
N VAL A 134 -6.80 11.54 6.13
CA VAL A 134 -5.59 11.19 6.88
C VAL A 134 -4.47 10.77 5.93
N CYS A 135 -3.26 11.18 6.28
CA CYS A 135 -2.03 10.71 5.63
C CYS A 135 -1.29 9.79 6.62
N LEU A 136 -1.24 8.51 6.31
CA LEU A 136 -0.41 7.54 7.01
C LEU A 136 0.99 7.56 6.41
N VAL A 137 2.00 7.67 7.26
CA VAL A 137 3.42 7.60 6.89
C VAL A 137 4.06 6.49 7.72
N ASP A 138 4.46 5.42 7.05
CA ASP A 138 5.15 4.28 7.65
C ASP A 138 6.65 4.36 7.34
N ILE A 139 7.46 4.67 8.37
CA ILE A 139 8.90 4.90 8.21
C ILE A 139 9.66 3.68 8.71
N GLY A 140 10.13 2.88 7.75
CA GLY A 140 10.91 1.67 8.00
C GLY A 140 12.43 1.93 8.05
N GLY A 141 13.20 0.88 7.77
CA GLY A 141 14.65 0.97 7.62
C GLY A 141 15.08 1.44 6.21
N GLY A 142 14.50 0.85 5.17
CA GLY A 142 14.86 1.11 3.77
C GLY A 142 13.88 1.98 3.00
N THR A 143 12.60 1.94 3.36
CA THR A 143 11.52 2.66 2.69
C THR A 143 10.69 3.48 3.67
N THR A 144 10.11 4.55 3.17
CA THR A 144 9.01 5.29 3.79
C THR A 144 7.80 5.12 2.89
N ASP A 145 6.77 4.48 3.42
CA ASP A 145 5.55 4.16 2.69
C ASP A 145 4.45 5.14 3.10
N VAL A 146 3.73 5.67 2.10
CA VAL A 146 2.69 6.69 2.31
C VAL A 146 1.37 6.19 1.78
N ALA A 147 0.30 6.32 2.56
CA ALA A 147 -1.07 6.13 2.13
C ALA A 147 -1.93 7.32 2.53
N ILE A 148 -2.69 7.85 1.59
CA ILE A 148 -3.61 8.98 1.81
C ILE A 148 -5.03 8.49 1.65
N PHE A 149 -5.83 8.70 2.69
CA PHE A 149 -7.27 8.41 2.70
C PHE A 149 -8.06 9.73 2.77
N HIS A 150 -9.19 9.78 2.12
CA HIS A 150 -10.17 10.86 2.20
C HIS A 150 -11.54 10.35 1.75
N GLU A 151 -12.59 10.79 2.44
CA GLU A 151 -13.96 10.28 2.21
C GLU A 151 -14.08 8.76 2.34
N GLY A 152 -13.30 8.16 3.25
CA GLY A 152 -13.30 6.72 3.52
C GLY A 152 -12.57 5.86 2.48
N ILE A 153 -11.99 6.47 1.42
CA ILE A 153 -11.31 5.75 0.35
C ILE A 153 -9.85 6.13 0.23
N ILE A 154 -9.05 5.19 -0.25
CA ILE A 154 -7.64 5.43 -0.55
C ILE A 154 -7.51 6.28 -1.80
N ARG A 155 -6.85 7.42 -1.69
CA ARG A 155 -6.65 8.38 -2.79
C ARG A 155 -5.28 8.24 -3.44
N HIS A 156 -4.26 7.92 -2.63
CA HIS A 156 -2.90 7.83 -3.12
C HIS A 156 -2.08 6.87 -2.28
N THR A 157 -1.15 6.15 -2.93
CA THR A 157 -0.09 5.40 -2.26
C THR A 157 1.23 5.71 -2.94
N SER A 158 2.30 5.82 -2.15
CA SER A 158 3.65 6.06 -2.66
C SER A 158 4.68 5.38 -1.78
N VAL A 159 5.79 5.00 -2.38
CA VAL A 159 6.95 4.43 -1.69
C VAL A 159 8.15 5.31 -1.95
N ILE A 160 8.74 5.84 -0.89
CA ILE A 160 9.95 6.67 -0.93
C ILE A 160 11.12 5.79 -0.49
N PRO A 161 12.17 5.61 -1.32
CA PRO A 161 13.31 4.72 -0.99
C PRO A 161 14.32 5.39 -0.06
N LEU A 162 13.84 6.10 0.97
CA LEU A 162 14.61 6.77 2.01
C LEU A 162 13.94 6.53 3.36
N ALA A 163 14.72 6.05 4.34
CA ALA A 163 14.23 5.81 5.71
C ALA A 163 15.40 5.71 6.70
N GLY A 164 15.21 5.07 7.85
CA GLY A 164 16.16 5.05 8.95
C GLY A 164 17.59 4.58 8.64
N ASN A 165 17.76 3.78 7.57
CA ASN A 165 19.09 3.31 7.15
C ASN A 165 20.00 4.43 6.64
N VAL A 166 19.43 5.49 6.06
CA VAL A 166 20.21 6.66 5.61
C VAL A 166 20.92 7.31 6.82
N ILE A 167 20.19 7.48 7.92
CA ILE A 167 20.78 8.03 9.16
C ILE A 167 21.90 7.13 9.67
N THR A 168 21.73 5.81 9.64
CA THR A 168 22.75 4.85 10.05
C THR A 168 23.99 4.94 9.16
N ASP A 169 23.82 5.06 7.86
CA ASP A 169 24.93 5.16 6.91
C ASP A 169 25.65 6.51 7.00
N ASP A 170 24.93 7.59 7.33
CA ASP A 170 25.53 8.90 7.63
C ASP A 170 26.39 8.85 8.89
N ILE A 171 25.87 8.30 10.00
CA ILE A 171 26.63 8.12 11.25
C ILE A 171 27.86 7.26 11.01
N LYS A 172 27.69 6.12 10.29
CA LYS A 172 28.80 5.25 9.92
C LYS A 172 29.91 6.02 9.18
N SER A 173 29.52 6.84 8.22
CA SER A 173 30.46 7.58 7.37
C SER A 173 31.13 8.73 8.13
N CYS A 174 30.38 9.51 8.91
CA CYS A 174 30.88 10.63 9.68
C CYS A 174 31.82 10.20 10.82
N CYS A 175 31.46 9.10 11.51
CA CYS A 175 32.24 8.60 12.65
C CYS A 175 33.31 7.57 12.25
N SER A 176 33.35 7.13 10.98
CA SER A 176 34.26 6.09 10.49
C SER A 176 34.19 4.78 11.27
N ILE A 177 32.97 4.33 11.60
CA ILE A 177 32.69 3.13 12.39
C ILE A 177 31.95 2.06 11.55
N ILE A 178 31.80 0.86 12.08
CA ILE A 178 31.03 -0.18 11.42
C ILE A 178 29.51 0.05 11.55
N ARG A 179 28.72 -0.50 10.61
CA ARG A 179 27.27 -0.29 10.53
C ARG A 179 26.52 -0.67 11.82
N THR A 180 26.93 -1.75 12.48
CA THR A 180 26.30 -2.20 13.72
C THR A 180 26.48 -1.21 14.86
N GLN A 181 27.66 -0.59 14.97
CA GLN A 181 27.93 0.47 15.94
C GLN A 181 27.15 1.75 15.62
N ALA A 182 27.09 2.14 14.34
CA ALA A 182 26.30 3.28 13.88
C ALA A 182 24.80 3.10 14.19
N GLU A 183 24.27 1.90 13.97
CA GLU A 183 22.87 1.58 14.29
C GLU A 183 22.61 1.64 15.80
N ALA A 184 23.53 1.11 16.61
CA ALA A 184 23.44 1.21 18.07
C ALA A 184 23.48 2.66 18.57
N LEU A 185 24.34 3.51 17.97
CA LEU A 185 24.38 4.93 18.28
C LEU A 185 23.05 5.62 17.95
N LYS A 186 22.51 5.38 16.74
CA LYS A 186 21.22 5.93 16.33
C LYS A 186 20.10 5.54 17.29
N GLN A 187 20.02 4.27 17.66
CA GLN A 187 18.94 3.75 18.53
C GLN A 187 19.04 4.25 19.98
N ASN A 188 20.24 4.31 20.53
CA ASN A 188 20.42 4.62 21.94
C ASN A 188 20.55 6.13 22.23
N PHE A 189 21.06 6.91 21.27
CA PHE A 189 21.40 8.31 21.47
C PHE A 189 20.78 9.25 20.44
N GLY A 190 20.11 8.72 19.40
CA GLY A 190 19.44 9.54 18.40
C GLY A 190 18.26 10.31 18.99
N ALA A 191 18.17 11.60 18.70
CA ALA A 191 17.06 12.46 19.08
C ALA A 191 16.72 13.42 17.94
N CYS A 192 15.43 13.73 17.79
CA CYS A 192 14.95 14.69 16.79
C CYS A 192 15.14 16.15 17.20
N LEU A 193 15.32 16.40 18.50
CA LEU A 193 15.52 17.73 19.07
C LEU A 193 16.82 17.75 19.82
N GLU A 194 17.64 18.77 19.54
CA GLU A 194 18.83 19.06 20.32
C GLU A 194 18.44 19.66 21.69
N THR A 195 18.88 19.01 22.76
CA THR A 195 18.73 19.55 24.12
C THR A 195 20.06 20.09 24.63
N PRO A 196 20.08 21.11 25.49
CA PRO A 196 21.34 21.65 26.04
C PRO A 196 22.21 20.62 26.76
N THR A 197 21.59 19.54 27.25
CA THR A 197 22.27 18.41 27.91
C THR A 197 22.89 17.43 26.92
N SER A 198 22.28 17.22 25.75
CA SER A 198 22.77 16.28 24.73
C SER A 198 23.96 16.85 23.93
N ALA A 199 24.08 18.16 23.82
CA ALA A 199 25.12 18.82 23.02
C ALA A 199 26.57 18.59 23.53
N ASN A 200 26.74 18.16 24.79
CA ASN A 200 28.05 17.93 25.43
C ASN A 200 28.23 16.48 25.91
N GLU A 201 27.38 15.56 25.52
CA GLU A 201 27.49 14.17 25.93
C GLU A 201 28.60 13.44 25.13
N ILE A 202 29.55 12.86 25.85
CA ILE A 202 30.63 12.05 25.24
C ILE A 202 30.21 10.60 25.28
N ILE A 203 30.05 10.02 24.05
CA ILE A 203 29.66 8.64 23.88
C ILE A 203 30.91 7.82 23.55
N SER A 204 31.18 6.79 24.34
CA SER A 204 32.22 5.79 24.03
C SER A 204 31.64 4.68 23.14
N ILE A 205 32.28 4.46 22.02
CA ILE A 205 31.94 3.36 21.07
C ILE A 205 32.84 2.17 21.40
N PRO A 206 32.28 1.01 21.77
CA PRO A 206 33.07 -0.17 22.09
C PRO A 206 33.75 -0.81 20.87
#